data_6400699880d79a82646dbf7557634466
#
_entry.id   6400699880d79a82646dbf7557634466
#
_cell.length_a   1.000
_cell.length_b   1.000
_cell.length_c   1.000
_cell.angle_alpha   90.00
_cell.angle_beta   90.00
_cell.angle_gamma   90.00
#
_symmetry.space_group_name_H-M   'P 1'
#
loop_
_entity.id
_entity.type
_entity.pdbx_description
1 polymer ?
#
loop_
_entity_poly.entity_id
_entity_poly.type
_entity_poly.pdbx_seq_one_letter_code
_entity_poly.pdbx_strand_id
1 'polypeptide(L)'
;MIALIAALCGAAVGGASWYRARAEGPAALLKHLPRSGALILYVDFAALRRAGILGAIQAPAATEDPEYRDFVRRTDFNYGRDLDTALAAFTPAGRFLLLRGRFDWGSLRSYAQSEKGECRNTLCRMQGSTADRQISFFPLQSNLMALAISQDDSAAVRLQESVEGSMPEIPDAPVWFSIPPELLRSGGLPEGVQPFARSLENAESVVLSLAPEGKQVAARMNVRCRTNKDAAELTSELSKATALLRTVIEQEHRAPNPADLSGVLASGAFLSADARVMGYWRIEQAFFDNLLSEARR
;
A
#
# COMPACT_ATOMS: atom_id res chain seq x y z
N MET A 1 -20.59 16.80 -41.15
CA MET A 1 -20.25 15.37 -41.13
C MET A 1 -18.94 15.09 -40.39
N ILE A 2 -17.82 15.76 -40.72
CA ILE A 2 -16.50 15.56 -40.04
C ILE A 2 -16.56 15.83 -38.54
N ALA A 3 -17.22 16.91 -38.08
CA ALA A 3 -17.34 17.26 -36.66
C ALA A 3 -18.11 16.19 -35.83
N LEU A 4 -19.09 15.55 -36.46
CA LEU A 4 -19.89 14.49 -35.80
C LEU A 4 -19.07 13.18 -35.67
N ILE A 5 -18.25 12.87 -36.64
CA ILE A 5 -17.33 11.71 -36.60
C ILE A 5 -16.26 11.96 -35.53
N ALA A 6 -15.67 13.17 -35.45
CA ALA A 6 -14.68 13.52 -34.45
C ALA A 6 -15.26 13.47 -33.02
N ALA A 7 -16.51 13.93 -32.82
CA ALA A 7 -17.19 13.83 -31.52
C ALA A 7 -17.49 12.38 -31.12
N LEU A 8 -17.92 11.53 -32.07
CA LEU A 8 -18.16 10.11 -31.82
C LEU A 8 -16.86 9.35 -31.52
N CYS A 9 -15.77 9.63 -32.23
CA CYS A 9 -14.47 9.05 -31.95
C CYS A 9 -13.93 9.52 -30.58
N GLY A 10 -14.09 10.80 -30.25
CA GLY A 10 -13.72 11.34 -28.93
C GLY A 10 -14.52 10.71 -27.79
N ALA A 11 -15.83 10.54 -27.97
CA ALA A 11 -16.69 9.86 -27.00
C ALA A 11 -16.37 8.36 -26.85
N ALA A 12 -16.05 7.69 -27.97
CA ALA A 12 -15.66 6.28 -27.94
C ALA A 12 -14.31 6.06 -27.25
N VAL A 13 -13.32 6.90 -27.54
CA VAL A 13 -12.01 6.86 -26.89
C VAL A 13 -12.12 7.25 -25.40
N GLY A 14 -12.88 8.29 -25.08
CA GLY A 14 -13.16 8.71 -23.70
C GLY A 14 -13.93 7.64 -22.92
N GLY A 15 -14.97 7.07 -23.53
CA GLY A 15 -15.74 5.98 -22.94
C GLY A 15 -14.93 4.70 -22.75
N ALA A 16 -14.10 4.33 -23.72
CA ALA A 16 -13.21 3.17 -23.61
C ALA A 16 -12.12 3.38 -22.55
N SER A 17 -11.54 4.57 -22.45
CA SER A 17 -10.55 4.89 -21.43
C SER A 17 -11.18 4.91 -20.04
N TRP A 18 -12.37 5.46 -19.88
CA TRP A 18 -13.11 5.46 -18.63
C TRP A 18 -13.55 4.05 -18.21
N TYR A 19 -14.03 3.23 -19.16
CA TYR A 19 -14.40 1.84 -18.91
C TYR A 19 -13.17 1.00 -18.51
N ARG A 20 -12.03 1.18 -19.19
CA ARG A 20 -10.77 0.53 -18.83
C ARG A 20 -10.29 0.97 -17.44
N ALA A 21 -10.33 2.26 -17.14
CA ALA A 21 -9.95 2.77 -15.82
C ALA A 21 -10.82 2.19 -14.69
N ARG A 22 -12.12 1.96 -14.95
CA ARG A 22 -13.01 1.29 -14.00
C ARG A 22 -12.80 -0.22 -13.91
N ALA A 23 -12.65 -0.88 -15.05
CA ALA A 23 -12.40 -2.32 -15.11
C ALA A 23 -11.03 -2.72 -14.58
N GLU A 24 -10.09 -1.76 -14.54
CA GLU A 24 -8.70 -1.97 -14.15
C GLU A 24 -8.33 -1.26 -12.85
N GLY A 25 -9.27 -0.58 -12.20
CA GLY A 25 -9.04 0.17 -10.96
C GLY A 25 -8.83 -0.73 -9.74
N PRO A 26 -8.38 -0.14 -8.61
CA PRO A 26 -8.11 -0.89 -7.37
C PRO A 26 -9.31 -1.68 -6.87
N ALA A 27 -10.55 -1.19 -7.10
CA ALA A 27 -11.78 -1.91 -6.74
C ALA A 27 -11.95 -3.25 -7.49
N ALA A 28 -11.56 -3.31 -8.76
CA ALA A 28 -11.62 -4.54 -9.54
C ALA A 28 -10.55 -5.53 -9.07
N LEU A 29 -9.34 -5.07 -8.84
CA LEU A 29 -8.23 -5.89 -8.36
C LEU A 29 -8.49 -6.44 -6.94
N LEU A 30 -9.08 -5.64 -6.06
CA LEU A 30 -9.43 -6.07 -4.71
C LEU A 30 -10.34 -7.30 -4.66
N LYS A 31 -11.17 -7.52 -5.68
CA LYS A 31 -12.04 -8.70 -5.74
C LYS A 31 -11.29 -10.02 -5.79
N HIS A 32 -10.04 -9.99 -6.24
CA HIS A 32 -9.19 -11.18 -6.39
C HIS A 32 -8.30 -11.45 -5.17
N LEU A 33 -8.25 -10.53 -4.21
CA LEU A 33 -7.41 -10.68 -3.02
C LEU A 33 -8.20 -11.23 -1.82
N PRO A 34 -7.56 -12.02 -0.94
CA PRO A 34 -8.12 -12.37 0.35
C PRO A 34 -8.22 -11.10 1.20
N ARG A 35 -9.45 -10.71 1.60
CA ARG A 35 -9.71 -9.44 2.31
C ARG A 35 -10.02 -9.63 3.80
N SER A 36 -10.55 -10.80 4.18
CA SER A 36 -10.96 -11.06 5.57
C SER A 36 -9.73 -11.11 6.48
N GLY A 37 -9.68 -10.23 7.47
CA GLY A 37 -8.57 -10.13 8.42
C GLY A 37 -7.23 -9.76 7.80
N ALA A 38 -7.23 -9.25 6.56
CA ALA A 38 -6.02 -8.90 5.83
C ALA A 38 -5.68 -7.42 5.97
N LEU A 39 -4.40 -7.13 6.18
CA LEU A 39 -3.86 -5.80 5.88
C LEU A 39 -3.76 -5.66 4.37
N ILE A 40 -4.48 -4.68 3.81
CA ILE A 40 -4.41 -4.37 2.38
C ILE A 40 -3.54 -3.13 2.19
N LEU A 41 -2.62 -3.22 1.23
CA LEU A 41 -1.77 -2.11 0.80
C LEU A 41 -2.00 -1.86 -0.69
N TYR A 42 -2.22 -0.62 -1.07
CA TYR A 42 -2.22 -0.15 -2.46
C TYR A 42 -1.16 0.92 -2.68
N VAL A 43 -0.45 0.81 -3.80
CA VAL A 43 0.52 1.81 -4.26
C VAL A 43 0.34 2.06 -5.75
N ASP A 44 0.09 3.31 -6.13
CA ASP A 44 0.11 3.80 -7.51
C ASP A 44 1.50 4.38 -7.83
N PHE A 45 2.39 3.52 -8.30
CA PHE A 45 3.76 3.93 -8.70
C PHE A 45 3.76 4.93 -9.84
N ALA A 46 2.81 4.82 -10.77
CA ALA A 46 2.71 5.75 -11.88
C ALA A 46 2.32 7.16 -11.41
N ALA A 47 1.40 7.27 -10.44
CA ALA A 47 1.05 8.55 -9.83
C ALA A 47 2.22 9.14 -9.04
N LEU A 48 2.92 8.32 -8.24
CA LEU A 48 4.10 8.76 -7.48
C LEU A 48 5.24 9.22 -8.39
N ARG A 49 5.46 8.55 -9.53
CA ARG A 49 6.43 9.00 -10.56
C ARG A 49 6.05 10.35 -11.14
N ARG A 50 4.79 10.51 -11.53
CA ARG A 50 4.31 11.80 -12.07
C ARG A 50 4.43 12.95 -11.07
N ALA A 51 4.25 12.66 -9.79
CA ALA A 51 4.41 13.63 -8.71
C ALA A 51 5.89 13.91 -8.35
N GLY A 52 6.85 13.19 -8.92
CA GLY A 52 8.28 13.32 -8.59
C GLY A 52 8.67 12.77 -7.21
N ILE A 53 7.75 12.11 -6.50
CA ILE A 53 7.95 11.64 -5.13
C ILE A 53 8.63 10.27 -5.12
N LEU A 54 8.42 9.46 -6.14
CA LEU A 54 8.94 8.10 -6.17
C LEU A 54 10.48 8.06 -6.05
N GLY A 55 11.18 8.99 -6.72
CA GLY A 55 12.62 9.10 -6.62
C GLY A 55 13.14 9.46 -5.22
N ALA A 56 12.33 10.22 -4.46
CA ALA A 56 12.64 10.57 -3.08
C ALA A 56 12.33 9.42 -2.08
N ILE A 57 11.42 8.49 -2.47
CA ILE A 57 11.03 7.32 -1.64
C ILE A 57 11.83 6.07 -2.04
N GLN A 58 12.46 6.04 -3.22
CA GLN A 58 13.33 4.94 -3.62
C GLN A 58 14.48 4.83 -2.62
N ALA A 59 14.23 4.00 -1.60
CA ALA A 59 15.23 3.78 -0.57
C ALA A 59 16.50 3.22 -1.19
N PRO A 60 17.66 3.83 -0.92
CA PRO A 60 18.94 3.23 -1.29
C PRO A 60 19.07 1.79 -0.80
N ALA A 61 18.51 1.48 0.36
CA ALA A 61 18.53 0.14 0.95
C ALA A 61 17.92 -0.94 0.06
N ALA A 62 16.81 -0.68 -0.65
CA ALA A 62 16.24 -1.67 -1.58
C ALA A 62 17.13 -1.89 -2.80
N THR A 63 17.85 -0.85 -3.24
CA THR A 63 18.80 -0.92 -4.36
C THR A 63 20.16 -1.47 -3.95
N GLU A 64 20.45 -1.51 -2.66
CA GLU A 64 21.69 -2.06 -2.08
C GLU A 64 21.56 -3.53 -1.69
N ASP A 65 20.35 -4.08 -1.58
CA ASP A 65 20.14 -5.51 -1.36
C ASP A 65 20.76 -6.33 -2.50
N PRO A 66 21.72 -7.22 -2.19
CA PRO A 66 22.41 -8.03 -3.20
C PRO A 66 21.45 -8.91 -4.02
N GLU A 67 20.39 -9.46 -3.38
CA GLU A 67 19.41 -10.31 -4.05
C GLU A 67 18.57 -9.49 -5.03
N TYR A 68 18.12 -8.29 -4.61
CA TYR A 68 17.38 -7.39 -5.50
C TYR A 68 18.25 -6.90 -6.67
N ARG A 69 19.52 -6.56 -6.45
CA ARG A 69 20.45 -6.17 -7.53
C ARG A 69 20.67 -7.31 -8.52
N ASP A 70 20.81 -8.54 -8.03
CA ASP A 70 20.93 -9.71 -8.90
C ASP A 70 19.66 -9.95 -9.72
N PHE A 71 18.51 -9.85 -9.08
CA PHE A 71 17.21 -9.92 -9.75
C PHE A 71 17.08 -8.87 -10.86
N VAL A 72 17.36 -7.59 -10.57
CA VAL A 72 17.32 -6.50 -11.58
C VAL A 72 18.29 -6.76 -12.72
N ARG A 73 19.51 -7.17 -12.41
CA ARG A 73 20.54 -7.46 -13.43
C ARG A 73 20.11 -8.58 -14.37
N ARG A 74 19.42 -9.60 -13.87
CA ARG A 74 19.04 -10.81 -14.63
C ARG A 74 17.70 -10.66 -15.34
N THR A 75 16.82 -9.82 -14.85
CA THR A 75 15.48 -9.64 -15.40
C THR A 75 15.28 -8.31 -16.12
N ASP A 76 16.17 -7.33 -15.92
CA ASP A 76 16.02 -5.91 -16.28
C ASP A 76 14.75 -5.26 -15.68
N PHE A 77 14.10 -5.91 -14.71
CA PHE A 77 12.91 -5.39 -14.06
C PHE A 77 13.28 -4.47 -12.91
N ASN A 78 12.79 -3.22 -12.97
CA ASN A 78 12.96 -2.23 -11.90
C ASN A 78 11.59 -1.73 -11.47
N TYR A 79 11.24 -1.96 -10.20
CA TYR A 79 9.91 -1.58 -9.69
C TYR A 79 9.59 -0.11 -9.88
N GLY A 80 10.58 0.78 -9.70
CA GLY A 80 10.41 2.22 -9.86
C GLY A 80 10.10 2.64 -11.30
N ARG A 81 10.62 1.91 -12.30
CA ARG A 81 10.42 2.16 -13.72
C ARG A 81 9.23 1.38 -14.29
N ASP A 82 9.08 0.13 -13.90
CA ASP A 82 8.27 -0.86 -14.60
C ASP A 82 6.95 -1.17 -13.93
N LEU A 83 6.78 -0.92 -12.60
CA LEU A 83 5.48 -1.01 -11.94
C LEU A 83 4.65 0.25 -12.16
N ASP A 84 3.36 0.05 -12.47
CA ASP A 84 2.35 1.11 -12.47
C ASP A 84 1.53 1.08 -11.20
N THR A 85 1.05 -0.10 -10.76
CA THR A 85 0.36 -0.26 -9.48
C THR A 85 0.73 -1.57 -8.80
N ALA A 86 0.71 -1.57 -7.48
CA ALA A 86 0.76 -2.76 -6.66
C ALA A 86 -0.39 -2.77 -5.67
N LEU A 87 -1.07 -3.89 -5.56
CA LEU A 87 -2.09 -4.15 -4.56
C LEU A 87 -1.73 -5.44 -3.84
N ALA A 88 -1.56 -5.39 -2.53
CA ALA A 88 -1.12 -6.50 -1.71
C ALA A 88 -2.07 -6.77 -0.56
N ALA A 89 -2.29 -8.05 -0.25
CA ALA A 89 -2.97 -8.53 0.95
C ALA A 89 -1.99 -9.33 1.80
N PHE A 90 -1.84 -8.93 3.06
CA PHE A 90 -1.02 -9.61 4.04
C PHE A 90 -1.94 -10.32 5.03
N THR A 91 -1.83 -11.64 5.07
CA THR A 91 -2.64 -12.52 5.92
C THR A 91 -1.73 -13.48 6.70
N PRO A 92 -2.23 -14.15 7.72
CA PRO A 92 -1.47 -15.23 8.36
C PRO A 92 -1.11 -16.39 7.41
N ALA A 93 -1.91 -16.61 6.35
CA ALA A 93 -1.67 -17.66 5.35
C ALA A 93 -0.61 -17.29 4.31
N GLY A 94 -0.24 -16.02 4.20
CA GLY A 94 0.76 -15.55 3.24
C GLY A 94 0.53 -14.12 2.76
N ARG A 95 1.31 -13.76 1.76
CA ARG A 95 1.26 -12.46 1.08
C ARG A 95 0.79 -12.68 -0.34
N PHE A 96 -0.23 -11.96 -0.76
CA PHE A 96 -0.86 -12.08 -2.06
C PHE A 96 -0.80 -10.73 -2.76
N LEU A 97 -0.26 -10.69 -3.96
CA LEU A 97 0.01 -9.44 -4.67
C LEU A 97 -0.55 -9.49 -6.09
N LEU A 98 -1.15 -8.39 -6.50
CA LEU A 98 -1.50 -8.09 -7.87
C LEU A 98 -0.66 -6.90 -8.31
N LEU A 99 0.22 -7.13 -9.26
CA LEU A 99 1.19 -6.17 -9.73
C LEU A 99 0.86 -5.81 -11.18
N ARG A 100 0.59 -4.55 -11.46
CA ARG A 100 0.42 -4.05 -12.81
C ARG A 100 1.67 -3.31 -13.24
N GLY A 101 2.12 -3.57 -14.48
CA GLY A 101 3.32 -2.96 -15.02
C GLY A 101 3.78 -3.59 -16.31
N ARG A 102 5.04 -3.37 -16.64
CA ARG A 102 5.71 -3.93 -17.80
C ARG A 102 6.56 -5.12 -17.36
N PHE A 103 6.23 -6.30 -17.85
CA PHE A 103 6.91 -7.54 -17.49
C PHE A 103 7.52 -8.21 -18.70
N ASP A 104 8.81 -8.49 -18.67
CA ASP A 104 9.42 -9.48 -19.57
C ASP A 104 9.23 -10.88 -18.96
N TRP A 105 8.19 -11.54 -19.40
CA TRP A 105 7.82 -12.88 -18.92
C TRP A 105 8.88 -13.94 -19.24
N GLY A 106 9.68 -13.73 -20.30
CA GLY A 106 10.78 -14.61 -20.66
C GLY A 106 11.91 -14.53 -19.63
N SER A 107 12.34 -13.32 -19.31
CA SER A 107 13.38 -13.05 -18.32
C SER A 107 12.97 -13.48 -16.91
N LEU A 108 11.70 -13.21 -16.51
CA LEU A 108 11.17 -13.66 -15.22
C LEU A 108 11.13 -15.18 -15.08
N ARG A 109 10.73 -15.89 -16.15
CA ARG A 109 10.74 -17.36 -16.18
C ARG A 109 12.16 -17.90 -16.08
N SER A 110 13.09 -17.35 -16.85
CA SER A 110 14.50 -17.74 -16.83
C SER A 110 15.13 -17.52 -15.46
N TYR A 111 14.78 -16.40 -14.80
CA TYR A 111 15.19 -16.12 -13.43
C TYR A 111 14.69 -17.20 -12.47
N ALA A 112 13.37 -17.49 -12.48
CA ALA A 112 12.81 -18.52 -11.60
C ALA A 112 13.50 -19.88 -11.79
N GLN A 113 13.74 -20.29 -13.03
CA GLN A 113 14.42 -21.55 -13.33
C GLN A 113 15.89 -21.57 -12.84
N SER A 114 16.59 -20.45 -12.92
CA SER A 114 17.96 -20.35 -12.44
C SER A 114 18.07 -20.34 -10.91
N GLU A 115 16.99 -19.96 -10.21
CA GLU A 115 16.83 -20.10 -8.75
C GLU A 115 16.28 -21.49 -8.35
N LYS A 116 16.47 -22.50 -9.21
CA LYS A 116 15.97 -23.89 -9.01
C LYS A 116 14.45 -24.00 -8.94
N GLY A 117 13.74 -22.99 -9.41
CA GLY A 117 12.30 -23.01 -9.53
C GLY A 117 11.84 -23.78 -10.78
N GLU A 118 10.55 -24.07 -10.82
CA GLU A 118 9.88 -24.75 -11.92
C GLU A 118 8.80 -23.86 -12.52
N CYS A 119 8.76 -23.77 -13.86
CA CYS A 119 7.70 -23.10 -14.59
C CYS A 119 6.97 -24.12 -15.48
N ARG A 120 5.70 -24.39 -15.17
CA ARG A 120 4.81 -25.21 -15.99
C ARG A 120 3.71 -24.34 -16.59
N ASN A 121 3.55 -24.40 -17.89
CA ASN A 121 2.69 -23.47 -18.63
C ASN A 121 3.07 -22.02 -18.32
N THR A 122 2.18 -21.27 -17.66
CA THR A 122 2.42 -19.87 -17.26
C THR A 122 2.73 -19.70 -15.78
N LEU A 123 2.53 -20.73 -14.95
CA LEU A 123 2.77 -20.69 -13.52
C LEU A 123 4.23 -21.01 -13.22
N CYS A 124 4.95 -20.09 -12.60
CA CYS A 124 6.29 -20.31 -12.06
C CYS A 124 6.24 -20.46 -10.54
N ARG A 125 7.03 -21.35 -10.01
CA ARG A 125 7.19 -21.66 -8.59
C ARG A 125 8.66 -21.64 -8.25
N MET A 126 9.01 -21.06 -7.13
CA MET A 126 10.38 -21.07 -6.62
C MET A 126 10.37 -21.01 -5.10
N GLN A 127 11.42 -21.48 -4.48
CA GLN A 127 11.59 -21.39 -3.03
C GLN A 127 11.94 -19.96 -2.63
N GLY A 128 11.33 -19.48 -1.55
CA GLY A 128 11.69 -18.21 -0.93
C GLY A 128 12.90 -18.35 0.00
N SER A 129 13.17 -17.30 0.76
CA SER A 129 14.30 -17.22 1.68
C SER A 129 14.29 -18.25 2.83
N THR A 130 13.15 -18.85 3.11
CA THR A 130 12.98 -19.91 4.12
C THR A 130 12.24 -21.10 3.52
N ALA A 131 12.48 -22.31 4.05
CA ALA A 131 11.94 -23.55 3.50
C ALA A 131 10.40 -23.63 3.48
N ASP A 132 9.75 -22.90 4.38
CA ASP A 132 8.30 -22.80 4.53
C ASP A 132 7.66 -21.73 3.66
N ARG A 133 8.46 -20.96 2.90
CA ARG A 133 7.99 -19.90 2.01
C ARG A 133 8.19 -20.29 0.56
N GLN A 134 7.07 -20.53 -0.12
CA GLN A 134 7.04 -20.76 -1.55
C GLN A 134 6.58 -19.48 -2.26
N ILE A 135 7.27 -19.14 -3.35
CA ILE A 135 6.88 -18.03 -4.22
C ILE A 135 6.25 -18.63 -5.46
N SER A 136 5.05 -18.20 -5.78
CA SER A 136 4.40 -18.53 -7.06
C SER A 136 3.97 -17.28 -7.77
N PHE A 137 4.08 -17.26 -9.09
CA PHE A 137 3.62 -16.13 -9.89
C PHE A 137 3.21 -16.58 -11.29
N PHE A 138 2.29 -15.83 -11.91
CA PHE A 138 1.89 -16.02 -13.29
C PHE A 138 1.20 -14.79 -13.86
N PRO A 139 1.11 -14.65 -15.21
CA PRO A 139 0.36 -13.58 -15.85
C PRO A 139 -1.15 -13.81 -15.75
N LEU A 140 -1.88 -12.92 -15.07
CA LEU A 140 -3.33 -12.80 -15.24
C LEU A 140 -3.67 -12.14 -16.58
N GLN A 141 -2.86 -11.14 -16.97
CA GLN A 141 -2.87 -10.44 -18.25
C GLN A 141 -1.41 -10.15 -18.64
N SER A 142 -1.18 -9.68 -19.85
CA SER A 142 0.18 -9.34 -20.31
C SER A 142 0.89 -8.31 -19.40
N ASN A 143 0.11 -7.40 -18.79
CA ASN A 143 0.58 -6.33 -17.91
C ASN A 143 0.13 -6.50 -16.46
N LEU A 144 -0.44 -7.64 -16.06
CA LEU A 144 -0.92 -7.90 -14.71
C LEU A 144 -0.41 -9.25 -14.22
N MET A 145 0.43 -9.21 -13.19
CA MET A 145 1.00 -10.36 -12.52
C MET A 145 0.24 -10.68 -11.24
N ALA A 146 -0.13 -11.95 -11.06
CA ALA A 146 -0.48 -12.51 -9.77
C ALA A 146 0.78 -13.11 -9.14
N LEU A 147 1.06 -12.76 -7.90
CA LEU A 147 2.19 -13.26 -7.12
C LEU A 147 1.72 -13.63 -5.71
N ALA A 148 2.15 -14.78 -5.21
CA ALA A 148 1.90 -15.17 -3.83
C ALA A 148 3.19 -15.69 -3.17
N ILE A 149 3.32 -15.39 -1.89
CA ILE A 149 4.36 -15.90 -1.00
C ILE A 149 3.63 -16.57 0.16
N SER A 150 3.62 -17.90 0.19
CA SER A 150 2.89 -18.69 1.17
C SER A 150 3.53 -20.07 1.33
N GLN A 151 2.94 -20.94 2.14
CA GLN A 151 3.36 -22.37 2.21
C GLN A 151 2.85 -23.16 0.99
N ASP A 152 1.81 -22.70 0.32
CA ASP A 152 1.24 -23.32 -0.89
C ASP A 152 1.95 -22.77 -2.13
N ASP A 153 2.65 -23.63 -2.86
CA ASP A 153 3.42 -23.31 -4.05
C ASP A 153 2.57 -22.94 -5.28
N SER A 154 1.26 -23.06 -5.16
CA SER A 154 0.28 -22.71 -6.19
C SER A 154 -0.64 -21.58 -5.80
N ALA A 155 -0.40 -20.94 -4.67
CA ALA A 155 -1.29 -19.93 -4.09
C ALA A 155 -1.61 -18.74 -5.01
N ALA A 156 -0.71 -18.37 -5.92
CA ALA A 156 -0.97 -17.32 -6.91
C ALA A 156 -2.16 -17.65 -7.84
N VAL A 157 -2.43 -18.94 -8.12
CA VAL A 157 -3.54 -19.35 -8.99
C VAL A 157 -4.90 -18.95 -8.42
N ARG A 158 -5.03 -18.92 -7.09
CA ARG A 158 -6.28 -18.50 -6.42
C ARG A 158 -6.66 -17.06 -6.73
N LEU A 159 -5.70 -16.23 -7.13
CA LEU A 159 -5.95 -14.84 -7.50
C LEU A 159 -6.66 -14.68 -8.87
N GLN A 160 -6.90 -15.77 -9.59
CA GLN A 160 -7.77 -15.78 -10.78
C GLN A 160 -9.25 -15.66 -10.40
N GLU A 161 -9.62 -16.16 -9.24
CA GLU A 161 -11.00 -16.21 -8.78
C GLU A 161 -11.35 -14.95 -8.00
N SER A 162 -12.62 -14.54 -8.10
CA SER A 162 -13.12 -13.46 -7.25
C SER A 162 -13.46 -14.01 -5.87
N VAL A 163 -12.98 -13.34 -4.84
CA VAL A 163 -13.26 -13.66 -3.44
C VAL A 163 -14.47 -12.84 -2.99
N GLU A 164 -15.48 -13.49 -2.45
CA GLU A 164 -16.60 -12.81 -1.81
C GLU A 164 -16.18 -12.15 -0.49
N GLY A 165 -16.93 -11.14 -0.05
CA GLY A 165 -16.71 -10.44 1.21
C GLY A 165 -16.79 -8.92 1.08
N SER A 166 -16.77 -8.24 2.21
CA SER A 166 -16.85 -6.79 2.27
C SER A 166 -15.66 -6.13 1.59
N MET A 167 -15.95 -5.05 0.87
CA MET A 167 -14.91 -4.22 0.25
C MET A 167 -14.48 -3.15 1.24
N PRO A 168 -13.17 -2.95 1.44
CA PRO A 168 -12.68 -1.80 2.20
C PRO A 168 -13.04 -0.50 1.47
N GLU A 169 -13.10 0.59 2.22
CA GLU A 169 -13.19 1.92 1.63
C GLU A 169 -11.91 2.20 0.84
N ILE A 170 -12.05 2.67 -0.40
CA ILE A 170 -10.94 2.96 -1.29
C ILE A 170 -10.77 4.47 -1.36
N PRO A 171 -9.70 5.03 -0.76
CA PRO A 171 -9.41 6.46 -0.86
C PRO A 171 -8.97 6.84 -2.28
N ASP A 172 -9.26 8.09 -2.64
CA ASP A 172 -8.63 8.73 -3.81
C ASP A 172 -7.23 9.23 -3.44
N ALA A 173 -6.30 8.28 -3.33
CA ALA A 173 -4.92 8.54 -2.94
C ALA A 173 -3.98 7.52 -3.59
N PRO A 174 -2.75 7.93 -3.98
CA PRO A 174 -1.80 7.02 -4.63
C PRO A 174 -1.23 5.94 -3.70
N VAL A 175 -1.30 6.14 -2.39
CA VAL A 175 -0.91 5.12 -1.41
C VAL A 175 -1.98 5.05 -0.33
N TRP A 176 -2.44 3.83 -0.03
CA TRP A 176 -3.32 3.63 1.11
C TRP A 176 -3.20 2.24 1.71
N PHE A 177 -3.61 2.14 2.97
CA PHE A 177 -3.63 0.92 3.76
C PHE A 177 -5.03 0.75 4.35
N SER A 178 -5.59 -0.45 4.23
CA SER A 178 -6.76 -0.85 5.02
C SER A 178 -6.29 -1.83 6.09
N ILE A 179 -6.46 -1.43 7.35
CA ILE A 179 -5.95 -2.16 8.51
C ILE A 179 -7.12 -2.89 9.17
N PRO A 180 -7.07 -4.22 9.29
CA PRO A 180 -8.10 -4.97 9.98
C PRO A 180 -7.99 -4.73 11.49
N PRO A 181 -9.11 -4.62 12.21
CA PRO A 181 -9.11 -4.39 13.66
C PRO A 181 -8.33 -5.44 14.46
N GLU A 182 -8.28 -6.67 13.97
CA GLU A 182 -7.54 -7.77 14.57
C GLU A 182 -6.03 -7.48 14.68
N LEU A 183 -5.48 -6.82 13.67
CA LEU A 183 -4.07 -6.44 13.65
C LEU A 183 -3.77 -5.34 14.70
N LEU A 184 -4.70 -4.42 14.91
CA LEU A 184 -4.56 -3.37 15.93
C LEU A 184 -4.52 -3.94 17.35
N ARG A 185 -5.24 -5.05 17.59
CA ARG A 185 -5.28 -5.76 18.88
C ARG A 185 -4.07 -6.66 19.12
N SER A 186 -3.36 -7.07 18.08
CA SER A 186 -2.27 -8.05 18.19
C SER A 186 -1.00 -7.52 18.86
N GLY A 187 -0.87 -6.22 19.07
CA GLY A 187 0.33 -5.59 19.63
C GLY A 187 1.57 -5.63 18.73
N GLY A 188 1.42 -6.10 17.47
CA GLY A 188 2.53 -6.23 16.51
C GLY A 188 2.98 -4.92 15.85
N LEU A 189 2.48 -3.77 16.33
CA LEU A 189 2.86 -2.46 15.82
C LEU A 189 4.05 -1.87 16.62
N PRO A 190 4.88 -1.00 16.01
CA PRO A 190 5.99 -0.34 16.70
C PRO A 190 5.53 0.39 17.98
N GLU A 191 6.37 0.39 19.00
CA GLU A 191 6.05 0.98 20.32
C GLU A 191 5.58 2.43 20.23
N GLY A 192 6.18 3.25 19.38
CA GLY A 192 5.83 4.67 19.21
C GLY A 192 4.39 4.90 18.68
N VAL A 193 3.75 3.93 18.04
CA VAL A 193 2.37 4.06 17.53
C VAL A 193 1.36 3.27 18.36
N GLN A 194 1.80 2.48 19.35
CA GLN A 194 0.91 1.65 20.15
C GLN A 194 -0.20 2.43 20.90
N PRO A 195 0.04 3.63 21.49
CA PRO A 195 -1.03 4.38 22.11
C PRO A 195 -2.17 4.73 21.16
N PHE A 196 -1.82 5.09 19.91
CA PHE A 196 -2.82 5.37 18.87
C PHE A 196 -3.53 4.09 18.40
N ALA A 197 -2.79 2.98 18.27
CA ALA A 197 -3.35 1.69 17.87
C ALA A 197 -4.38 1.16 18.89
N ARG A 198 -4.12 1.30 20.18
CA ARG A 198 -5.07 0.90 21.24
C ARG A 198 -6.38 1.66 21.16
N SER A 199 -6.34 2.97 20.90
CA SER A 199 -7.56 3.76 20.71
C SER A 199 -8.41 3.28 19.53
N LEU A 200 -7.79 2.60 18.54
CA LEU A 200 -8.45 2.10 17.34
C LEU A 200 -8.98 0.65 17.46
N GLU A 201 -8.73 -0.05 18.58
CA GLU A 201 -9.09 -1.48 18.75
C GLU A 201 -10.60 -1.77 18.58
N ASN A 202 -11.45 -0.80 18.88
CA ASN A 202 -12.91 -0.91 18.76
C ASN A 202 -13.46 -0.38 17.42
N ALA A 203 -12.60 0.04 16.50
CA ALA A 203 -13.01 0.47 15.17
C ALA A 203 -13.51 -0.71 14.34
N GLU A 204 -14.48 -0.47 13.46
CA GLU A 204 -14.96 -1.45 12.48
C GLU A 204 -14.05 -1.52 11.26
N SER A 205 -13.45 -0.40 10.89
CA SER A 205 -12.46 -0.31 9.82
C SER A 205 -11.56 0.90 10.01
N VAL A 206 -10.28 0.74 9.65
CA VAL A 206 -9.29 1.81 9.65
C VAL A 206 -8.63 1.86 8.28
N VAL A 207 -8.68 3.02 7.64
CA VAL A 207 -8.00 3.28 6.38
C VAL A 207 -7.08 4.47 6.54
N LEU A 208 -5.81 4.25 6.21
CA LEU A 208 -4.79 5.31 6.14
C LEU A 208 -4.46 5.57 4.67
N SER A 209 -4.31 6.82 4.30
CA SER A 209 -3.91 7.20 2.95
C SER A 209 -2.85 8.28 2.95
N LEU A 210 -1.99 8.25 1.94
CA LEU A 210 -0.93 9.23 1.72
C LEU A 210 -1.10 9.83 0.33
N ALA A 211 -1.17 11.14 0.25
CA ALA A 211 -1.30 11.86 -1.00
C ALA A 211 -0.37 13.08 -1.04
N PRO A 212 0.21 13.41 -2.21
CA PRO A 212 0.94 14.66 -2.39
C PRO A 212 0.03 15.87 -2.13
N GLU A 213 0.53 16.85 -1.40
CA GLU A 213 -0.14 18.13 -1.16
C GLU A 213 0.86 19.29 -1.29
N GLY A 214 1.01 19.78 -2.51
CA GLY A 214 2.06 20.73 -2.86
C GLY A 214 3.45 20.11 -2.70
N LYS A 215 4.28 20.68 -1.80
CA LYS A 215 5.64 20.20 -1.48
C LYS A 215 5.67 19.20 -0.31
N GLN A 216 4.52 18.86 0.23
CA GLN A 216 4.38 17.99 1.40
C GLN A 216 3.56 16.76 1.05
N VAL A 217 3.49 15.81 1.95
CA VAL A 217 2.59 14.66 1.86
C VAL A 217 1.55 14.78 2.96
N ALA A 218 0.28 14.70 2.59
CA ALA A 218 -0.81 14.58 3.55
C ALA A 218 -1.02 13.11 3.89
N ALA A 219 -0.91 12.76 5.17
CA ALA A 219 -1.44 11.50 5.69
C ALA A 219 -2.86 11.74 6.20
N ARG A 220 -3.79 10.91 5.77
CA ARG A 220 -5.19 10.97 6.19
C ARG A 220 -5.59 9.62 6.75
N MET A 221 -6.37 9.66 7.82
CA MET A 221 -6.98 8.48 8.43
C MET A 221 -8.49 8.60 8.35
N ASN A 222 -9.15 7.52 7.99
CA ASN A 222 -10.59 7.37 8.06
C ASN A 222 -10.91 6.14 8.90
N VAL A 223 -11.58 6.34 10.01
CA VAL A 223 -11.99 5.27 10.92
C VAL A 223 -13.50 5.22 10.93
N ARG A 224 -14.07 4.04 10.70
CA ARG A 224 -15.49 3.78 10.92
C ARG A 224 -15.68 3.22 12.32
N CYS A 225 -16.58 3.83 13.07
CA CYS A 225 -17.02 3.39 14.38
C CYS A 225 -18.42 2.82 14.31
N ARG A 226 -18.87 2.12 15.35
CA ARG A 226 -20.24 1.58 15.42
C ARG A 226 -21.28 2.66 15.64
N THR A 227 -20.94 3.66 16.44
CA THR A 227 -21.85 4.75 16.83
C THR A 227 -21.17 6.11 16.75
N ASN A 228 -21.99 7.18 16.70
CA ASN A 228 -21.50 8.55 16.80
C ASN A 228 -20.79 8.82 18.13
N LYS A 229 -21.25 8.15 19.20
CA LYS A 229 -20.62 8.26 20.52
C LYS A 229 -19.20 7.69 20.51
N ASP A 230 -19.03 6.48 19.96
CA ASP A 230 -17.70 5.86 19.82
C ASP A 230 -16.74 6.73 19.00
N ALA A 231 -17.26 7.38 17.93
CA ALA A 231 -16.47 8.28 17.11
C ALA A 231 -16.04 9.54 17.89
N ALA A 232 -16.93 10.11 18.70
CA ALA A 232 -16.61 11.28 19.52
C ALA A 232 -15.58 10.92 20.63
N GLU A 233 -15.75 9.76 21.28
CA GLU A 233 -14.81 9.25 22.29
C GLU A 233 -13.44 9.02 21.67
N LEU A 234 -13.36 8.32 20.55
CA LEU A 234 -12.11 8.06 19.83
C LEU A 234 -11.40 9.37 19.41
N THR A 235 -12.15 10.35 18.89
CA THR A 235 -11.60 11.67 18.53
C THR A 235 -10.99 12.36 19.76
N SER A 236 -11.68 12.29 20.91
CA SER A 236 -11.18 12.85 22.17
C SER A 236 -9.88 12.14 22.62
N GLU A 237 -9.84 10.81 22.56
CA GLU A 237 -8.66 10.03 22.95
C GLU A 237 -7.44 10.32 22.06
N LEU A 238 -7.63 10.34 20.74
CA LEU A 238 -6.56 10.65 19.79
C LEU A 238 -6.03 12.09 19.99
N SER A 239 -6.94 13.04 20.24
CA SER A 239 -6.56 14.43 20.52
C SER A 239 -5.78 14.55 21.83
N LYS A 240 -6.19 13.82 22.88
CA LYS A 240 -5.47 13.77 24.16
C LYS A 240 -4.09 13.14 24.01
N ALA A 241 -3.99 12.02 23.27
CA ALA A 241 -2.70 11.37 23.00
C ALA A 241 -1.74 12.30 22.26
N THR A 242 -2.22 13.03 21.27
CA THR A 242 -1.42 14.03 20.55
C THR A 242 -1.00 15.19 21.45
N ALA A 243 -1.92 15.69 22.28
CA ALA A 243 -1.59 16.76 23.25
C ALA A 243 -0.55 16.30 24.28
N LEU A 244 -0.69 15.08 24.80
CA LEU A 244 0.30 14.50 25.70
C LEU A 244 1.67 14.38 25.07
N LEU A 245 1.73 13.90 23.82
CA LEU A 245 2.99 13.82 23.08
C LEU A 245 3.66 15.19 22.92
N ARG A 246 2.89 16.25 22.59
CA ARG A 246 3.41 17.63 22.54
C ARG A 246 3.98 18.06 23.90
N THR A 247 3.25 17.82 24.99
CA THR A 247 3.71 18.16 26.35
C THR A 247 5.02 17.45 26.70
N VAL A 248 5.16 16.16 26.36
CA VAL A 248 6.41 15.41 26.61
C VAL A 248 7.57 16.00 25.82
N ILE A 249 7.36 16.33 24.53
CA ILE A 249 8.39 16.97 23.69
C ILE A 249 8.81 18.33 24.28
N GLU A 250 7.84 19.14 24.73
CA GLU A 250 8.09 20.45 25.35
C GLU A 250 8.85 20.34 26.70
N GLN A 251 8.53 19.34 27.53
CA GLN A 251 9.23 19.07 28.77
C GLN A 251 10.70 18.69 28.55
N GLU A 252 11.03 18.10 27.41
CA GLU A 252 12.43 17.86 27.02
C GLU A 252 13.13 19.11 26.47
N HIS A 253 12.52 20.28 26.57
CA HIS A 253 13.01 21.56 26.01
C HIS A 253 13.28 21.49 24.51
N ARG A 254 12.51 20.67 23.78
CA ARG A 254 12.59 20.51 22.34
C ARG A 254 11.32 21.03 21.68
N ALA A 255 11.45 21.50 20.45
CA ALA A 255 10.31 21.71 19.57
C ALA A 255 9.99 20.39 18.84
N PRO A 256 8.72 20.12 18.53
CA PRO A 256 8.38 18.98 17.65
C PRO A 256 9.21 19.04 16.36
N ASN A 257 9.98 17.99 16.11
CA ASN A 257 10.86 17.95 14.94
C ASN A 257 10.10 17.33 13.76
N PRO A 258 9.81 18.07 12.69
CA PRO A 258 9.09 17.55 11.53
C PRO A 258 9.85 16.46 10.76
N ALA A 259 11.15 16.26 11.06
CA ALA A 259 11.97 15.24 10.44
C ALA A 259 11.89 13.88 11.13
N ASP A 260 11.18 13.76 12.24
CA ASP A 260 11.01 12.51 12.97
C ASP A 260 9.53 12.12 13.16
N LEU A 261 9.29 10.86 13.54
CA LEU A 261 7.93 10.33 13.71
C LEU A 261 7.17 11.05 14.83
N SER A 262 7.86 11.47 15.89
CA SER A 262 7.22 12.16 17.02
C SER A 262 6.68 13.53 16.60
N GLY A 263 7.43 14.27 15.79
CA GLY A 263 6.99 15.53 15.23
C GLY A 263 5.81 15.37 14.28
N VAL A 264 5.83 14.35 13.42
CA VAL A 264 4.69 14.02 12.56
C VAL A 264 3.45 13.69 13.40
N LEU A 265 3.55 12.80 14.38
CA LEU A 265 2.42 12.41 15.25
C LEU A 265 1.89 13.60 16.07
N ALA A 266 2.78 14.47 16.58
CA ALA A 266 2.41 15.68 17.28
C ALA A 266 1.65 16.70 16.40
N SER A 267 1.77 16.64 15.07
CA SER A 267 1.02 17.51 14.15
C SER A 267 -0.43 17.10 13.94
N GLY A 268 -0.85 15.93 14.45
CA GLY A 268 -2.14 15.32 14.20
C GLY A 268 -3.33 16.23 14.56
N ALA A 269 -4.33 16.24 13.68
CA ALA A 269 -5.63 16.87 13.89
C ALA A 269 -6.75 15.85 13.63
N PHE A 270 -7.79 15.84 14.49
CA PHE A 270 -8.85 14.85 14.41
C PHE A 270 -10.22 15.53 14.47
N LEU A 271 -11.14 15.01 13.66
CA LEU A 271 -12.53 15.44 13.60
C LEU A 271 -13.44 14.22 13.58
N SER A 272 -14.60 14.30 14.22
CA SER A 272 -15.64 13.28 14.06
C SER A 272 -16.85 13.87 13.34
N ALA A 273 -17.41 13.09 12.44
CA ALA A 273 -18.68 13.37 11.77
C ALA A 273 -19.41 12.05 11.62
N ASP A 274 -20.66 12.02 12.05
CA ASP A 274 -21.43 10.78 12.13
C ASP A 274 -20.66 9.71 12.93
N ALA A 275 -20.71 8.44 12.51
CA ALA A 275 -19.95 7.35 13.11
C ALA A 275 -18.54 7.21 12.50
N ARG A 276 -17.91 8.34 12.11
CA ARG A 276 -16.57 8.36 11.50
C ARG A 276 -15.64 9.30 12.22
N VAL A 277 -14.36 8.93 12.27
CA VAL A 277 -13.26 9.79 12.71
C VAL A 277 -12.32 10.01 11.54
N MET A 278 -12.02 11.26 11.28
CA MET A 278 -11.05 11.69 10.29
C MET A 278 -9.82 12.25 10.99
N GLY A 279 -8.66 11.70 10.68
CA GLY A 279 -7.36 12.18 11.11
C GLY A 279 -6.58 12.78 9.95
N TYR A 280 -5.77 13.79 10.24
CA TYR A 280 -4.91 14.44 9.28
C TYR A 280 -3.56 14.74 9.90
N TRP A 281 -2.48 14.41 9.18
CA TRP A 281 -1.11 14.75 9.52
C TRP A 281 -0.42 15.34 8.30
N ARG A 282 0.37 16.37 8.54
CA ARG A 282 1.24 16.95 7.53
C ARG A 282 2.63 16.33 7.67
N ILE A 283 3.12 15.72 6.60
CA ILE A 283 4.45 15.13 6.55
C ILE A 283 5.33 16.00 5.67
N GLU A 284 6.35 16.60 6.26
CA GLU A 284 7.28 17.45 5.55
C GLU A 284 8.36 16.63 4.82
N GLN A 285 8.99 17.23 3.81
CA GLN A 285 10.07 16.57 3.06
C GLN A 285 11.21 16.11 3.98
N ALA A 286 11.51 16.88 5.02
CA ALA A 286 12.55 16.57 6.00
C ALA A 286 12.37 15.20 6.66
N PHE A 287 11.12 14.73 6.84
CA PHE A 287 10.84 13.39 7.37
C PHE A 287 11.34 12.29 6.42
N PHE A 288 11.06 12.43 5.13
CA PHE A 288 11.51 11.45 4.13
C PHE A 288 13.03 11.47 3.98
N ASP A 289 13.65 12.66 4.00
CA ASP A 289 15.10 12.80 3.91
C ASP A 289 15.80 12.14 5.12
N ASN A 290 15.22 12.27 6.33
CA ASN A 290 15.74 11.61 7.53
C ASN A 290 15.55 10.08 7.44
N LEU A 291 14.37 9.62 7.10
CA LEU A 291 14.07 8.18 6.93
C LEU A 291 15.05 7.51 5.94
N LEU A 292 15.35 8.20 4.84
CA LEU A 292 16.30 7.72 3.84
C LEU A 292 17.75 7.73 4.35
N SER A 293 18.10 8.68 5.22
CA SER A 293 19.43 8.76 5.82
C SER A 293 19.65 7.66 6.86
N GLU A 294 18.61 7.30 7.63
CA GLU A 294 18.66 6.20 8.60
C GLU A 294 18.76 4.83 7.91
N ALA A 295 18.07 4.65 6.78
CA ALA A 295 18.14 3.43 6.00
C ALA A 295 19.52 3.20 5.33
N ARG A 296 20.40 4.20 5.33
CA ARG A 296 21.78 4.12 4.80
C ARG A 296 22.83 3.75 5.86
N ARG A 297 22.45 3.72 7.13
CA ARG A 297 23.35 3.37 8.26
C ARG A 297 23.22 1.90 8.63
#